data_1ff55d897db84d725b18560221f403f8
#
_entry.id   1ff55d897db84d725b18560221f403f8
#
_cell.length_a   1.000
_cell.length_b   1.000
_cell.length_c   1.000
_cell.angle_alpha   90.00
_cell.angle_beta   90.00
_cell.angle_gamma   90.00
#
_symmetry.space_group_name_H-M   'P 1'
#
loop_
_entity.id
_entity.type
_entity.pdbx_description
1 polymer ?
#
loop_
_entity_poly.entity_id
_entity_poly.type
_entity_poly.pdbx_seq_one_letter_code
_entity_poly.pdbx_strand_id
1 'polypeptide(L)'
;IYFQFGMWYNVKKCQIGEYDMIKVAKCLSDDYIHSYRLKNFCYEHKMPVSEIKSDLLSQVVAYAGDDESTKTYKETYEWLLDTIKSGSKEFCIKKIYIPEEILNNVDIIMQNRYEQCPQQNVLSYKNTERFELVNYKIDYAQQEKISVISLLFSGILLEGNVEFEKGDRIIYPIYIDIYVDQGFIVARYKPKTTLYVCCEDDIIHKENRFKPLDKSMDLINSLMKTFKMQNADINPVSKWGQMMYKLYLKYSFTPADIQEKINSMKTMRNSFINQIFEKLNLKEANKSKAEVDMDIFLEKFISIN
;
A
#
# COMPACT_ATOMS: atom_id res chain seq x y z
N ILE A 1 -28.38 -11.30 -16.82
CA ILE A 1 -27.45 -10.61 -17.72
C ILE A 1 -26.17 -10.45 -16.89
N TYR A 2 -25.27 -11.42 -17.01
CA TYR A 2 -23.94 -11.36 -16.43
C TYR A 2 -23.08 -10.47 -17.32
N PHE A 3 -22.72 -9.29 -16.85
CA PHE A 3 -21.66 -8.50 -17.47
C PHE A 3 -20.32 -9.13 -17.10
N GLN A 4 -19.62 -9.63 -18.09
CA GLN A 4 -18.19 -9.95 -18.04
C GLN A 4 -17.42 -8.66 -17.72
N PHE A 5 -16.98 -8.52 -16.48
CA PHE A 5 -16.05 -7.48 -16.07
C PHE A 5 -14.61 -7.94 -16.34
N GLY A 6 -14.30 -8.11 -17.58
CA GLY A 6 -12.93 -8.11 -18.04
C GLY A 6 -12.70 -6.81 -18.77
N MET A 7 -11.77 -6.00 -18.31
CA MET A 7 -11.24 -4.81 -18.98
C MET A 7 -11.59 -3.46 -18.33
N TRP A 8 -10.59 -2.66 -18.20
CA TRP A 8 -10.48 -1.23 -18.30
C TRP A 8 -11.77 -0.43 -18.03
N TYR A 9 -11.81 0.32 -16.95
CA TYR A 9 -12.85 1.33 -16.79
C TYR A 9 -12.71 2.38 -17.91
N ASN A 10 -13.42 2.16 -19.00
CA ASN A 10 -13.69 3.22 -19.95
C ASN A 10 -14.87 4.03 -19.41
N VAL A 11 -14.64 5.24 -18.96
CA VAL A 11 -15.70 6.24 -18.83
C VAL A 11 -16.33 6.40 -20.19
N LYS A 12 -17.68 6.35 -20.26
CA LYS A 12 -18.44 6.44 -21.50
C LYS A 12 -17.88 7.54 -22.40
N LYS A 13 -17.39 7.13 -23.59
CA LYS A 13 -17.06 8.03 -24.69
C LYS A 13 -18.23 8.94 -24.99
N CYS A 14 -18.12 10.21 -24.74
CA CYS A 14 -18.66 11.20 -25.66
C CYS A 14 -17.79 11.11 -26.90
N GLN A 15 -18.41 10.93 -28.08
CA GLN A 15 -17.79 10.76 -29.39
C GLN A 15 -16.82 11.91 -29.74
N ILE A 16 -15.60 11.81 -29.30
CA ILE A 16 -14.46 12.60 -29.83
C ILE A 16 -13.24 11.71 -29.63
N GLY A 17 -12.53 11.41 -30.72
CA GLY A 17 -11.29 10.71 -30.91
C GLY A 17 -10.73 9.75 -29.82
N GLU A 18 -10.06 8.69 -30.22
CA GLU A 18 -9.34 7.75 -29.33
C GLU A 18 -8.19 8.44 -28.63
N TYR A 19 -8.45 9.13 -27.52
CA TYR A 19 -7.45 9.69 -26.63
C TYR A 19 -7.10 8.71 -25.52
N ASP A 20 -5.83 8.62 -25.18
CA ASP A 20 -5.32 7.80 -24.08
C ASP A 20 -5.70 8.42 -22.73
N MET A 21 -6.88 8.11 -22.23
CA MET A 21 -7.30 8.47 -20.88
C MET A 21 -6.43 7.77 -19.84
N ILE A 22 -6.28 8.35 -18.65
CA ILE A 22 -5.65 7.66 -17.51
C ILE A 22 -6.36 6.33 -17.30
N LYS A 23 -5.68 5.24 -17.63
CA LYS A 23 -6.18 3.88 -17.47
C LYS A 23 -5.65 3.33 -16.15
N VAL A 24 -6.54 3.03 -15.22
CA VAL A 24 -6.19 2.33 -13.98
C VAL A 24 -6.54 0.87 -14.16
N ALA A 25 -5.55 -0.03 -14.08
CA ALA A 25 -5.82 -1.46 -14.14
C ALA A 25 -6.79 -1.86 -13.02
N LYS A 26 -7.70 -2.80 -13.30
CA LYS A 26 -8.76 -3.23 -12.36
C LYS A 26 -8.21 -3.56 -10.96
N CYS A 27 -7.12 -4.32 -10.90
CA CYS A 27 -6.46 -4.66 -9.63
C CYS A 27 -5.98 -3.43 -8.86
N LEU A 28 -5.53 -2.37 -9.54
CA LEU A 28 -5.09 -1.14 -8.91
C LEU A 28 -6.27 -0.34 -8.39
N SER A 29 -7.38 -0.29 -9.15
CA SER A 29 -8.57 0.46 -8.78
C SER A 29 -9.31 -0.17 -7.59
N ASP A 30 -9.48 -1.49 -7.60
CA ASP A 30 -10.31 -2.17 -6.60
C ASP A 30 -9.57 -2.45 -5.30
N ASP A 31 -8.29 -2.83 -5.40
CA ASP A 31 -7.52 -3.29 -4.24
C ASP A 31 -6.55 -2.27 -3.66
N TYR A 32 -6.06 -1.33 -4.50
CA TYR A 32 -5.01 -0.40 -4.09
C TYR A 32 -5.52 0.98 -3.73
N ILE A 33 -6.73 1.36 -4.21
CA ILE A 33 -7.31 2.66 -3.97
C ILE A 33 -8.59 2.52 -3.14
N HIS A 34 -8.55 2.97 -1.90
CA HIS A 34 -9.72 2.97 -1.02
C HIS A 34 -10.69 4.10 -1.37
N SER A 35 -12.01 3.83 -1.27
CA SER A 35 -13.06 4.79 -1.58
C SER A 35 -12.91 6.12 -0.82
N TYR A 36 -12.45 6.11 0.42
CA TYR A 36 -12.24 7.34 1.19
C TYR A 36 -11.17 8.25 0.58
N ARG A 37 -10.12 7.70 -0.04
CA ARG A 37 -9.09 8.50 -0.73
C ARG A 37 -9.66 9.18 -1.97
N LEU A 38 -10.49 8.47 -2.72
CA LEU A 38 -11.20 9.04 -3.87
C LEU A 38 -12.18 10.13 -3.44
N LYS A 39 -12.94 9.91 -2.35
CA LYS A 39 -13.84 10.93 -1.78
C LYS A 39 -13.07 12.19 -1.37
N ASN A 40 -11.94 12.03 -0.69
CA ASN A 40 -11.10 13.16 -0.29
C ASN A 40 -10.60 13.93 -1.51
N PHE A 41 -10.10 13.24 -2.53
CA PHE A 41 -9.67 13.88 -3.77
C PHE A 41 -10.82 14.67 -4.42
N CYS A 42 -11.99 14.07 -4.56
CA CYS A 42 -13.17 14.74 -5.10
C CYS A 42 -13.53 15.98 -4.27
N TYR A 43 -13.48 15.87 -2.95
CA TYR A 43 -13.78 16.99 -2.06
C TYR A 43 -12.78 18.15 -2.19
N GLU A 44 -11.48 17.85 -2.21
CA GLU A 44 -10.38 18.82 -2.36
C GLU A 44 -10.49 19.58 -3.68
N HIS A 45 -10.91 18.90 -4.75
CA HIS A 45 -11.08 19.49 -6.08
C HIS A 45 -12.50 19.96 -6.36
N LYS A 46 -13.38 20.05 -5.34
CA LYS A 46 -14.77 20.54 -5.45
C LYS A 46 -15.61 19.78 -6.47
N MET A 47 -15.36 18.50 -6.61
CA MET A 47 -16.13 17.60 -7.48
C MET A 47 -17.29 16.94 -6.70
N PRO A 48 -18.34 16.45 -7.39
CA PRO A 48 -19.39 15.67 -6.76
C PRO A 48 -18.82 14.46 -6.04
N VAL A 49 -19.35 14.11 -4.87
CA VAL A 49 -18.92 12.94 -4.09
C VAL A 49 -20.01 11.87 -4.18
N SER A 50 -19.66 10.70 -4.74
CA SER A 50 -20.53 9.52 -4.83
C SER A 50 -20.21 8.53 -3.72
N GLU A 51 -21.19 7.70 -3.34
CA GLU A 51 -20.96 6.53 -2.49
C GLU A 51 -20.43 5.33 -3.29
N ILE A 52 -20.55 5.35 -4.62
CA ILE A 52 -20.15 4.28 -5.52
C ILE A 52 -18.71 4.52 -5.97
N LYS A 53 -17.82 3.57 -5.70
CA LYS A 53 -16.39 3.68 -6.00
C LYS A 53 -16.09 3.86 -7.49
N SER A 54 -16.82 3.19 -8.38
CA SER A 54 -16.66 3.35 -9.83
C SER A 54 -16.95 4.76 -10.32
N ASP A 55 -17.96 5.43 -9.71
CA ASP A 55 -18.31 6.80 -10.07
C ASP A 55 -17.20 7.77 -9.63
N LEU A 56 -16.66 7.56 -8.40
CA LEU A 56 -15.54 8.35 -7.91
C LEU A 56 -14.31 8.21 -8.82
N LEU A 57 -13.97 6.99 -9.23
CA LEU A 57 -12.87 6.74 -10.18
C LEU A 57 -13.12 7.45 -11.51
N SER A 58 -14.33 7.35 -12.04
CA SER A 58 -14.72 8.01 -13.28
C SER A 58 -14.58 9.53 -13.20
N GLN A 59 -14.94 10.12 -12.05
CA GLN A 59 -14.79 11.55 -11.82
C GLN A 59 -13.33 11.97 -11.72
N VAL A 60 -12.48 11.20 -11.04
CA VAL A 60 -11.04 11.46 -10.94
C VAL A 60 -10.39 11.41 -12.34
N VAL A 61 -10.74 10.42 -13.15
CA VAL A 61 -10.25 10.30 -14.53
C VAL A 61 -10.73 11.47 -15.40
N ALA A 62 -12.01 11.84 -15.29
CA ALA A 62 -12.56 12.98 -16.03
C ALA A 62 -11.90 14.30 -15.64
N TYR A 63 -11.56 14.50 -14.35
CA TYR A 63 -10.84 15.66 -13.86
C TYR A 63 -9.40 15.72 -14.41
N ALA A 64 -8.72 14.60 -14.51
CA ALA A 64 -7.40 14.54 -15.11
C ALA A 64 -7.41 15.00 -16.58
N GLY A 65 -8.45 14.60 -17.32
CA GLY A 65 -8.55 14.82 -18.76
C GLY A 65 -7.63 13.90 -19.55
N ASP A 66 -7.56 14.14 -20.87
CA ASP A 66 -6.87 13.27 -21.83
C ASP A 66 -5.47 13.78 -22.20
N ASP A 67 -5.15 15.02 -21.85
CA ASP A 67 -3.87 15.65 -22.23
C ASP A 67 -2.85 15.52 -21.10
N GLU A 68 -1.85 14.66 -21.32
CA GLU A 68 -0.76 14.40 -20.37
C GLU A 68 0.11 15.63 -20.06
N SER A 69 0.07 16.65 -20.92
CA SER A 69 0.81 17.89 -20.69
C SER A 69 0.18 18.80 -19.65
N THR A 70 -1.12 18.62 -19.37
CA THR A 70 -1.87 19.46 -18.45
C THR A 70 -1.43 19.30 -17.01
N LYS A 71 -1.60 20.37 -16.24
CA LYS A 71 -1.31 20.36 -14.82
C LYS A 71 -2.24 19.38 -14.06
N THR A 72 -3.52 19.36 -14.39
CA THR A 72 -4.53 18.48 -13.78
C THR A 72 -4.21 17.00 -13.99
N TYR A 73 -3.77 16.65 -15.21
CA TYR A 73 -3.32 15.29 -15.50
C TYR A 73 -2.13 14.90 -14.63
N LYS A 74 -1.08 15.71 -14.60
CA LYS A 74 0.15 15.43 -13.83
C LYS A 74 -0.14 15.31 -12.33
N GLU A 75 -0.90 16.25 -11.76
CA GLU A 75 -1.27 16.22 -10.35
C GLU A 75 -2.09 14.98 -10.00
N THR A 76 -3.09 14.64 -10.83
CA THR A 76 -3.91 13.43 -10.62
C THR A 76 -3.06 12.17 -10.72
N TYR A 77 -2.15 12.15 -11.67
CA TYR A 77 -1.28 11.00 -11.89
C TYR A 77 -0.31 10.77 -10.71
N GLU A 78 0.35 11.83 -10.25
CA GLU A 78 1.21 11.78 -9.05
C GLU A 78 0.42 11.36 -7.81
N TRP A 79 -0.79 11.92 -7.63
CA TRP A 79 -1.67 11.52 -6.55
C TRP A 79 -2.07 10.03 -6.61
N LEU A 80 -2.37 9.50 -7.80
CA LEU A 80 -2.66 8.08 -8.00
C LEU A 80 -1.48 7.20 -7.61
N LEU A 81 -0.27 7.55 -8.09
CA LEU A 81 0.94 6.81 -7.76
C LEU A 81 1.21 6.80 -6.25
N ASP A 82 1.11 7.95 -5.59
CA ASP A 82 1.29 8.05 -4.15
C ASP A 82 0.21 7.25 -3.41
N THR A 83 -1.04 7.36 -3.84
CA THR A 83 -2.16 6.61 -3.24
C THR A 83 -1.98 5.10 -3.38
N ILE A 84 -1.50 4.63 -4.54
CA ILE A 84 -1.18 3.21 -4.74
C ILE A 84 0.00 2.80 -3.86
N LYS A 85 1.03 3.63 -3.76
CA LYS A 85 2.22 3.36 -2.92
C LYS A 85 1.87 3.34 -1.43
N SER A 86 1.08 4.31 -0.96
CA SER A 86 0.73 4.51 0.46
C SER A 86 -0.51 3.74 0.91
N GLY A 87 -1.24 3.10 0.02
CA GLY A 87 -2.44 2.30 0.33
C GLY A 87 -2.15 1.11 1.25
N SER A 88 -3.19 0.32 1.54
CA SER A 88 -3.07 -0.86 2.42
C SER A 88 -2.01 -1.83 1.90
N LYS A 89 -0.87 -1.89 2.56
CA LYS A 89 0.30 -2.70 2.22
C LYS A 89 0.81 -3.44 3.44
N GLU A 90 1.39 -4.59 3.18
CA GLU A 90 2.39 -5.17 4.06
C GLU A 90 3.77 -4.65 3.67
N PHE A 91 4.69 -4.71 4.61
CA PHE A 91 6.05 -4.30 4.36
C PHE A 91 7.05 -5.19 5.08
N CYS A 92 8.21 -5.39 4.46
CA CYS A 92 9.37 -5.96 5.11
C CYS A 92 10.49 -4.92 5.17
N ILE A 93 11.17 -4.89 6.31
CA ILE A 93 12.22 -3.92 6.61
C ILE A 93 13.49 -4.66 6.96
N LYS A 94 14.61 -4.22 6.39
CA LYS A 94 15.95 -4.62 6.84
C LYS A 94 16.79 -3.41 7.20
N LYS A 95 17.55 -3.52 8.27
CA LYS A 95 18.57 -2.54 8.60
C LYS A 95 19.81 -2.83 7.77
N ILE A 96 20.35 -1.78 7.14
CA ILE A 96 21.44 -1.89 6.21
C ILE A 96 22.51 -0.84 6.51
N TYR A 97 23.70 -1.13 6.03
CA TYR A 97 24.78 -0.16 5.90
C TYR A 97 25.19 -0.12 4.42
N ILE A 98 25.26 1.08 3.84
CA ILE A 98 25.71 1.30 2.47
C ILE A 98 27.08 1.96 2.55
N PRO A 99 28.13 1.38 1.94
CA PRO A 99 29.44 2.01 1.89
C PRO A 99 29.38 3.36 1.14
N GLU A 100 30.11 4.34 1.64
CA GLU A 100 30.12 5.70 1.05
C GLU A 100 30.59 5.70 -0.41
N GLU A 101 31.54 4.88 -0.74
CA GLU A 101 32.01 4.67 -2.13
C GLU A 101 30.85 4.25 -3.08
N ILE A 102 29.87 3.49 -2.59
CA ILE A 102 28.68 3.08 -3.35
C ILE A 102 27.71 4.26 -3.49
N LEU A 103 27.52 5.04 -2.44
CA LEU A 103 26.64 6.22 -2.48
C LEU A 103 27.14 7.24 -3.50
N ASN A 104 28.44 7.47 -3.60
CA ASN A 104 29.03 8.36 -4.58
C ASN A 104 28.90 7.87 -6.04
N ASN A 105 28.54 6.61 -6.26
CA ASN A 105 28.42 5.99 -7.57
C ASN A 105 27.01 5.43 -7.86
N VAL A 106 25.99 5.81 -7.09
CA VAL A 106 24.63 5.26 -7.26
C VAL A 106 24.11 5.43 -8.68
N ASP A 107 24.25 6.61 -9.28
CA ASP A 107 23.78 6.88 -10.64
C ASP A 107 24.45 5.95 -11.65
N ILE A 108 25.76 5.75 -11.54
CA ILE A 108 26.52 4.85 -12.40
C ILE A 108 26.05 3.40 -12.20
N ILE A 109 25.83 2.99 -10.95
CA ILE A 109 25.35 1.64 -10.63
C ILE A 109 23.94 1.43 -11.21
N MET A 110 23.07 2.43 -11.08
CA MET A 110 21.71 2.37 -11.62
C MET A 110 21.74 2.29 -13.15
N GLN A 111 22.52 3.14 -13.80
CA GLN A 111 22.69 3.11 -15.25
C GLN A 111 23.21 1.76 -15.73
N ASN A 112 24.32 1.27 -15.17
CA ASN A 112 24.94 0.02 -15.60
C ASN A 112 24.07 -1.21 -15.35
N ARG A 113 23.32 -1.23 -14.25
CA ARG A 113 22.50 -2.41 -13.87
C ARG A 113 21.12 -2.38 -14.48
N TYR A 114 20.58 -1.19 -14.70
CA TYR A 114 19.21 -0.96 -15.11
C TYR A 114 19.12 -0.03 -16.32
N GLU A 115 20.12 -0.09 -17.22
CA GLU A 115 20.22 0.73 -18.44
C GLU A 115 18.92 0.68 -19.26
N GLN A 116 18.24 -0.47 -19.28
CA GLN A 116 16.99 -0.67 -19.99
C GLN A 116 15.75 -0.39 -19.14
N CYS A 117 15.91 0.22 -17.96
CA CYS A 117 14.76 0.61 -17.16
C CYS A 117 13.89 1.60 -17.96
N PRO A 118 12.64 1.25 -18.26
CA PRO A 118 11.81 2.02 -19.17
C PRO A 118 11.38 3.38 -18.60
N GLN A 119 11.70 3.69 -17.33
CA GLN A 119 11.24 4.89 -16.61
C GLN A 119 9.72 5.09 -16.74
N GLN A 120 8.99 4.00 -16.78
CA GLN A 120 7.54 3.98 -16.85
C GLN A 120 6.98 3.89 -15.46
N ASN A 121 5.74 4.30 -15.32
CA ASN A 121 5.05 4.00 -14.09
C ASN A 121 4.14 2.76 -14.26
N VAL A 122 3.66 2.25 -13.13
CA VAL A 122 2.85 1.03 -13.09
C VAL A 122 1.55 1.13 -13.89
N LEU A 123 1.01 2.34 -14.10
CA LEU A 123 -0.26 2.54 -14.80
C LEU A 123 -0.12 2.44 -16.32
N SER A 124 1.07 2.79 -16.85
CA SER A 124 1.38 2.69 -18.28
C SER A 124 2.27 1.50 -18.63
N TYR A 125 2.63 0.69 -17.64
CA TYR A 125 3.54 -0.43 -17.81
C TYR A 125 2.97 -1.46 -18.80
N LYS A 126 3.66 -1.54 -19.93
CA LYS A 126 3.37 -2.51 -20.97
C LYS A 126 4.32 -3.69 -20.85
N ASN A 127 4.09 -4.53 -19.83
CA ASN A 127 4.29 -5.93 -20.00
C ASN A 127 5.69 -6.55 -19.92
N THR A 128 6.04 -7.14 -18.79
CA THR A 128 6.75 -8.42 -18.83
C THR A 128 6.14 -9.36 -17.80
N GLU A 129 6.09 -10.65 -18.10
CA GLU A 129 5.74 -11.71 -17.13
C GLU A 129 6.80 -11.83 -16.03
N ARG A 130 7.95 -11.17 -16.21
CA ARG A 130 9.03 -11.10 -15.24
C ARG A 130 8.94 -9.85 -14.41
N PHE A 131 9.26 -9.96 -13.14
CA PHE A 131 9.41 -8.82 -12.27
C PHE A 131 10.67 -8.02 -12.65
N GLU A 132 10.48 -6.83 -13.17
CA GLU A 132 11.53 -5.93 -13.63
C GLU A 132 11.41 -4.57 -12.95
N LEU A 133 12.51 -3.83 -12.89
CA LEU A 133 12.49 -2.44 -12.47
C LEU A 133 11.86 -1.60 -13.58
N VAL A 134 10.72 -0.97 -13.27
CA VAL A 134 9.96 -0.15 -14.23
C VAL A 134 10.18 1.34 -14.04
N ASN A 135 10.53 1.75 -12.82
CA ASN A 135 10.85 3.14 -12.52
C ASN A 135 11.75 3.23 -11.28
N TYR A 136 12.56 4.27 -11.22
CA TYR A 136 13.29 4.64 -10.02
C TYR A 136 13.41 6.16 -9.89
N LYS A 137 13.58 6.62 -8.66
CA LYS A 137 13.81 8.02 -8.32
C LYS A 137 14.86 8.11 -7.22
N ILE A 138 15.75 9.06 -7.33
CA ILE A 138 16.73 9.36 -6.30
C ILE A 138 16.40 10.74 -5.73
N ASP A 139 16.11 10.80 -4.45
CA ASP A 139 15.86 12.04 -3.72
C ASP A 139 17.12 12.46 -2.95
N TYR A 140 17.46 13.72 -3.04
CA TYR A 140 18.64 14.31 -2.42
C TYR A 140 18.21 15.18 -1.23
N ALA A 141 18.93 15.06 -0.12
CA ALA A 141 18.85 15.98 1.02
C ALA A 141 19.70 17.24 0.76
N GLN A 142 19.83 18.09 1.77
CA GLN A 142 20.72 19.23 1.70
C GLN A 142 22.17 18.78 1.38
N GLN A 143 22.92 19.60 0.62
CA GLN A 143 24.29 19.32 0.18
C GLN A 143 24.43 18.15 -0.80
N GLU A 144 23.43 17.91 -1.65
CA GLU A 144 23.46 16.88 -2.69
C GLU A 144 23.67 15.43 -2.19
N LYS A 145 23.47 15.20 -0.89
CA LYS A 145 23.55 13.85 -0.32
C LYS A 145 22.27 13.08 -0.63
N ILE A 146 22.42 11.85 -1.10
CA ILE A 146 21.28 10.97 -1.37
C ILE A 146 20.58 10.65 -0.05
N SER A 147 19.28 10.95 0.02
CA SER A 147 18.44 10.64 1.18
C SER A 147 17.63 9.36 0.98
N VAL A 148 16.98 9.23 -0.18
CA VAL A 148 16.14 8.07 -0.48
C VAL A 148 16.33 7.63 -1.93
N ILE A 149 16.45 6.33 -2.15
CA ILE A 149 16.38 5.71 -3.47
C ILE A 149 15.07 4.92 -3.52
N SER A 150 14.12 5.40 -4.31
CA SER A 150 12.81 4.76 -4.52
C SER A 150 12.83 3.94 -5.80
N LEU A 151 12.44 2.67 -5.71
CA LEU A 151 12.42 1.74 -6.83
C LEU A 151 11.03 1.12 -6.96
N LEU A 152 10.53 1.04 -8.18
CA LEU A 152 9.27 0.38 -8.50
C LEU A 152 9.55 -0.84 -9.37
N PHE A 153 9.35 -2.01 -8.80
CA PHE A 153 9.34 -3.26 -9.54
C PHE A 153 7.91 -3.65 -9.88
N SER A 154 7.70 -4.20 -11.06
CA SER A 154 6.39 -4.69 -11.46
C SER A 154 6.52 -5.92 -12.36
N GLY A 155 5.48 -6.73 -12.37
CA GLY A 155 5.33 -7.89 -13.24
C GLY A 155 3.87 -8.24 -13.42
N ILE A 156 3.59 -9.11 -14.37
CA ILE A 156 2.24 -9.64 -14.57
C ILE A 156 2.10 -10.97 -13.83
N LEU A 157 0.99 -11.09 -13.12
CA LEU A 157 0.58 -12.29 -12.41
C LEU A 157 -0.82 -12.70 -12.85
N LEU A 158 -1.19 -13.93 -12.57
CA LEU A 158 -2.57 -14.40 -12.66
C LEU A 158 -3.24 -14.25 -11.29
N GLU A 159 -4.44 -13.74 -11.29
CA GLU A 159 -5.30 -13.72 -10.11
C GLU A 159 -6.49 -14.65 -10.32
N GLY A 160 -6.76 -15.53 -9.34
CA GLY A 160 -7.91 -16.41 -9.36
C GLY A 160 -7.98 -17.31 -8.14
N ASN A 161 -9.12 -17.95 -7.95
CA ASN A 161 -9.41 -18.73 -6.75
C ASN A 161 -9.51 -20.24 -7.01
N VAL A 162 -9.69 -20.64 -8.27
CA VAL A 162 -9.99 -22.02 -8.62
C VAL A 162 -8.84 -22.60 -9.44
N GLU A 163 -8.35 -23.76 -9.00
CA GLU A 163 -7.30 -24.51 -9.67
C GLU A 163 -7.84 -25.09 -11.00
N PHE A 164 -7.00 -25.09 -12.01
CA PHE A 164 -7.30 -25.52 -13.39
C PHE A 164 -8.31 -24.63 -14.12
N GLU A 165 -8.66 -23.48 -13.58
CA GLU A 165 -9.42 -22.46 -14.28
C GLU A 165 -8.49 -21.32 -14.75
N LYS A 166 -9.00 -20.55 -15.71
CA LYS A 166 -8.28 -19.41 -16.26
C LYS A 166 -8.25 -18.27 -15.25
N GLY A 167 -7.04 -17.76 -14.96
CA GLY A 167 -6.85 -16.58 -14.11
C GLY A 167 -6.92 -15.29 -14.91
N ASP A 168 -7.22 -14.19 -14.20
CA ASP A 168 -7.16 -12.85 -14.75
C ASP A 168 -5.71 -12.33 -14.69
N ARG A 169 -5.18 -11.84 -15.81
CA ARG A 169 -3.87 -11.18 -15.82
C ARG A 169 -3.96 -9.84 -15.12
N ILE A 170 -3.10 -9.63 -14.14
CA ILE A 170 -3.02 -8.38 -13.37
C ILE A 170 -1.59 -7.85 -13.29
N ILE A 171 -1.45 -6.53 -13.19
CA ILE A 171 -0.17 -5.88 -12.88
C ILE A 171 0.02 -5.90 -11.36
N TYR A 172 1.19 -6.37 -10.91
CA TYR A 172 1.50 -6.43 -9.49
C TYR A 172 2.75 -5.61 -9.15
N PRO A 173 2.60 -4.42 -8.50
CA PRO A 173 3.70 -3.57 -8.12
C PRO A 173 4.28 -3.94 -6.76
N ILE A 174 5.61 -3.86 -6.64
CA ILE A 174 6.36 -3.89 -5.39
C ILE A 174 7.21 -2.61 -5.32
N TYR A 175 6.99 -1.79 -4.30
CA TYR A 175 7.76 -0.58 -4.05
C TYR A 175 8.89 -0.88 -3.07
N ILE A 176 10.10 -0.45 -3.39
CA ILE A 176 11.24 -0.58 -2.49
C ILE A 176 11.87 0.80 -2.30
N ASP A 177 11.93 1.25 -1.06
CA ASP A 177 12.62 2.48 -0.69
C ASP A 177 13.86 2.15 0.15
N ILE A 178 14.99 2.73 -0.23
CA ILE A 178 16.24 2.66 0.49
C ILE A 178 16.45 4.00 1.17
N TYR A 179 16.28 4.05 2.48
CA TYR A 179 16.47 5.23 3.31
C TYR A 179 17.93 5.28 3.75
N VAL A 180 18.72 6.05 3.03
CA VAL A 180 20.18 6.07 3.15
C VAL A 180 20.62 6.61 4.52
N ASP A 181 20.12 7.79 4.91
CA ASP A 181 20.49 8.42 6.18
C ASP A 181 20.04 7.62 7.39
N GLN A 182 18.96 6.88 7.27
CA GLN A 182 18.36 6.11 8.35
C GLN A 182 18.88 4.67 8.41
N GLY A 183 19.56 4.23 7.36
CA GLY A 183 20.20 2.92 7.28
C GLY A 183 19.20 1.75 7.22
N PHE A 184 18.12 1.86 6.44
CA PHE A 184 17.23 0.74 6.21
C PHE A 184 16.62 0.70 4.81
N ILE A 185 16.23 -0.49 4.37
CA ILE A 185 15.53 -0.78 3.14
C ILE A 185 14.13 -1.32 3.47
N VAL A 186 13.13 -0.80 2.80
CA VAL A 186 11.72 -1.14 3.01
C VAL A 186 11.10 -1.58 1.70
N ALA A 187 10.57 -2.80 1.63
CA ALA A 187 9.68 -3.19 0.53
C ALA A 187 8.22 -3.11 0.99
N ARG A 188 7.36 -2.56 0.11
CA ARG A 188 5.91 -2.46 0.29
C ARG A 188 5.21 -3.24 -0.80
N TYR A 189 4.31 -4.14 -0.40
CA TYR A 189 3.56 -4.98 -1.31
C TYR A 189 2.13 -5.19 -0.81
N LYS A 190 1.20 -5.45 -1.73
CA LYS A 190 -0.18 -5.78 -1.37
C LYS A 190 -0.26 -7.26 -1.02
N PRO A 191 -0.68 -7.64 0.21
CA PRO A 191 -0.88 -9.03 0.54
C PRO A 191 -2.08 -9.59 -0.24
N LYS A 192 -1.83 -10.63 -1.02
CA LYS A 192 -2.85 -11.41 -1.73
C LYS A 192 -2.45 -12.88 -1.71
N THR A 193 -3.42 -13.74 -1.51
CA THR A 193 -3.23 -15.19 -1.46
C THR A 193 -3.60 -15.90 -2.76
N THR A 194 -4.22 -15.19 -3.69
CA THR A 194 -4.82 -15.70 -4.93
C THR A 194 -3.99 -15.32 -6.15
N LEU A 195 -2.67 -15.22 -5.97
CA LEU A 195 -1.74 -14.83 -7.02
C LEU A 195 -0.90 -16.01 -7.48
N TYR A 196 -0.71 -16.11 -8.78
CA TYR A 196 0.06 -17.17 -9.42
C TYR A 196 0.97 -16.58 -10.51
N VAL A 197 2.08 -17.25 -10.77
CA VAL A 197 2.97 -16.92 -11.88
C VAL A 197 2.27 -17.26 -13.19
N CYS A 198 2.40 -16.40 -14.21
CA CYS A 198 1.83 -16.64 -15.52
C CYS A 198 2.43 -17.90 -16.18
N CYS A 199 1.58 -18.66 -16.84
CA CYS A 199 1.91 -19.78 -17.73
C CYS A 199 1.30 -19.50 -19.11
N GLU A 200 1.69 -20.28 -20.11
CA GLU A 200 1.30 -20.06 -21.51
C GLU A 200 -0.21 -20.07 -21.74
N ASP A 201 -0.94 -20.86 -20.95
CA ASP A 201 -2.40 -21.05 -21.07
C ASP A 201 -3.22 -20.18 -20.11
N ASP A 202 -2.56 -19.39 -19.23
CA ASP A 202 -3.18 -18.62 -18.16
C ASP A 202 -4.01 -19.47 -17.15
N ILE A 203 -3.73 -20.77 -17.07
CA ILE A 203 -4.41 -21.66 -16.13
C ILE A 203 -3.73 -21.60 -14.76
N ILE A 204 -4.55 -21.58 -13.70
CA ILE A 204 -4.08 -21.53 -12.32
C ILE A 204 -3.62 -22.91 -11.88
N HIS A 205 -2.34 -23.00 -11.50
CA HIS A 205 -1.74 -24.16 -10.90
C HIS A 205 -1.24 -23.83 -9.49
N LYS A 206 -1.59 -24.60 -8.48
CA LYS A 206 -1.22 -24.33 -7.08
C LYS A 206 0.29 -24.30 -6.85
N GLU A 207 1.05 -25.07 -7.59
CA GLU A 207 2.51 -25.08 -7.55
C GLU A 207 3.11 -23.74 -8.01
N ASN A 208 2.41 -23.01 -8.88
CA ASN A 208 2.84 -21.71 -9.40
C ASN A 208 2.38 -20.54 -8.51
N ARG A 209 1.98 -20.84 -7.26
CA ARG A 209 1.52 -19.80 -6.33
C ARG A 209 2.60 -18.75 -6.07
N PHE A 210 2.27 -17.51 -6.34
CA PHE A 210 3.14 -16.38 -6.08
C PHE A 210 3.03 -15.94 -4.61
N LYS A 211 4.17 -15.74 -3.98
CA LYS A 211 4.27 -15.29 -2.59
C LYS A 211 4.89 -13.89 -2.55
N PRO A 212 4.08 -12.84 -2.31
CA PRO A 212 4.56 -11.45 -2.32
C PRO A 212 5.72 -11.19 -1.35
N LEU A 213 5.68 -11.76 -0.15
CA LEU A 213 6.75 -11.61 0.84
C LEU A 213 8.07 -12.19 0.34
N ASP A 214 8.05 -13.43 -0.16
CA ASP A 214 9.25 -14.13 -0.64
C ASP A 214 9.88 -13.32 -1.80
N LYS A 215 9.06 -12.88 -2.76
CA LYS A 215 9.51 -12.04 -3.87
C LYS A 215 10.10 -10.71 -3.41
N SER A 216 9.47 -10.05 -2.44
CA SER A 216 9.97 -8.79 -1.87
C SER A 216 11.32 -8.98 -1.19
N MET A 217 11.50 -10.10 -0.47
CA MET A 217 12.77 -10.45 0.16
C MET A 217 13.86 -10.76 -0.88
N ASP A 218 13.52 -11.44 -1.97
CA ASP A 218 14.46 -11.72 -3.07
C ASP A 218 14.93 -10.43 -3.75
N LEU A 219 13.99 -9.49 -3.99
CA LEU A 219 14.33 -8.17 -4.55
C LEU A 219 15.23 -7.39 -3.59
N ILE A 220 14.93 -7.36 -2.29
CA ILE A 220 15.81 -6.73 -1.29
C ILE A 220 17.19 -7.37 -1.32
N ASN A 221 17.29 -8.69 -1.31
CA ASN A 221 18.58 -9.40 -1.33
C ASN A 221 19.35 -9.11 -2.63
N SER A 222 18.67 -9.00 -3.77
CA SER A 222 19.27 -8.61 -5.05
C SER A 222 19.84 -7.20 -5.00
N LEU A 223 19.06 -6.24 -4.46
CA LEU A 223 19.50 -4.86 -4.29
C LEU A 223 20.68 -4.75 -3.31
N MET A 224 20.64 -5.50 -2.20
CA MET A 224 21.76 -5.54 -1.26
C MET A 224 23.07 -6.00 -1.94
N LYS A 225 22.99 -6.98 -2.84
CA LYS A 225 24.14 -7.40 -3.65
C LYS A 225 24.59 -6.32 -4.64
N THR A 226 23.63 -5.71 -5.35
CA THR A 226 23.90 -4.66 -6.36
C THR A 226 24.61 -3.45 -5.74
N PHE A 227 24.14 -3.00 -4.59
CA PHE A 227 24.71 -1.85 -3.87
C PHE A 227 25.73 -2.24 -2.80
N LYS A 228 26.21 -3.48 -2.80
CA LYS A 228 27.17 -4.01 -1.80
C LYS A 228 26.78 -3.67 -0.35
N MET A 229 25.48 -3.63 -0.08
CA MET A 229 24.97 -3.32 1.25
C MET A 229 25.27 -4.45 2.22
N GLN A 230 25.60 -4.08 3.45
CA GLN A 230 25.81 -5.03 4.54
C GLN A 230 24.58 -5.05 5.44
N ASN A 231 24.27 -6.21 6.00
CA ASN A 231 23.26 -6.30 7.04
C ASN A 231 23.83 -5.66 8.33
N ALA A 232 23.17 -4.61 8.80
CA ALA A 232 23.62 -3.88 10.00
C ALA A 232 23.12 -4.51 11.31
N ASP A 233 22.26 -5.54 11.23
CA ASP A 233 21.74 -6.22 12.41
C ASP A 233 22.50 -7.51 12.71
N ILE A 234 23.22 -7.50 13.83
CA ILE A 234 23.90 -8.70 14.36
C ILE A 234 22.89 -9.65 15.03
N ASN A 235 21.71 -9.16 15.46
CA ASN A 235 20.63 -9.96 16.06
C ASN A 235 19.25 -9.36 15.72
N PRO A 236 18.76 -9.51 14.48
CA PRO A 236 17.67 -8.72 13.97
C PRO A 236 16.30 -8.99 14.65
N VAL A 237 15.97 -10.25 14.88
CA VAL A 237 14.59 -10.63 15.25
C VAL A 237 14.22 -10.20 16.67
N SER A 238 15.12 -10.38 17.66
CA SER A 238 14.79 -10.08 19.06
C SER A 238 14.81 -8.57 19.36
N LYS A 239 15.72 -7.84 18.76
CA LYS A 239 15.89 -6.39 19.02
C LYS A 239 14.82 -5.54 18.35
N TRP A 240 14.47 -5.89 17.10
CA TRP A 240 13.35 -5.26 16.38
C TRP A 240 12.00 -5.57 17.02
N GLY A 241 11.76 -6.82 17.39
CA GLY A 241 10.56 -7.22 18.12
C GLY A 241 10.43 -6.45 19.43
N GLN A 242 11.51 -6.27 20.19
CA GLN A 242 11.52 -5.47 21.41
C GLN A 242 11.31 -3.97 21.14
N MET A 243 11.90 -3.41 20.09
CA MET A 243 11.67 -2.01 19.70
C MET A 243 10.23 -1.77 19.23
N MET A 244 9.70 -2.65 18.38
CA MET A 244 8.30 -2.58 17.94
C MET A 244 7.35 -2.74 19.11
N TYR A 245 7.63 -3.66 20.05
CA TYR A 245 6.85 -3.81 21.26
C TYR A 245 6.91 -2.55 22.15
N LYS A 246 8.07 -1.93 22.28
CA LYS A 246 8.20 -0.64 23.02
C LYS A 246 7.46 0.50 22.33
N LEU A 247 7.50 0.56 20.99
CA LEU A 247 6.71 1.52 20.21
C LEU A 247 5.21 1.25 20.37
N TYR A 248 4.80 -0.01 20.25
CA TYR A 248 3.43 -0.41 20.51
C TYR A 248 2.98 0.02 21.91
N LEU A 249 3.74 -0.30 22.95
CA LEU A 249 3.45 0.14 24.33
C LEU A 249 3.38 1.67 24.42
N LYS A 250 4.31 2.39 23.79
CA LYS A 250 4.35 3.86 23.84
C LYS A 250 3.13 4.51 23.16
N TYR A 251 2.62 3.95 22.07
CA TYR A 251 1.52 4.53 21.28
C TYR A 251 0.18 3.84 21.49
N SER A 252 0.15 2.69 22.17
CA SER A 252 -1.10 2.04 22.60
C SER A 252 -1.56 2.45 24.01
N PHE A 253 -0.76 3.27 24.69
CA PHE A 253 -1.18 3.86 25.95
C PHE A 253 -2.21 4.97 25.68
N THR A 254 -3.37 4.83 26.30
CA THR A 254 -4.33 5.92 26.38
C THR A 254 -3.63 7.13 27.01
N PRO A 255 -3.62 8.30 26.39
CA PRO A 255 -3.07 9.51 27.00
C PRO A 255 -3.59 9.71 28.42
N ALA A 256 -2.73 10.20 29.31
CA ALA A 256 -3.05 10.28 30.75
C ALA A 256 -4.33 11.10 31.04
N ASP A 257 -4.52 12.19 30.31
CA ASP A 257 -5.71 13.03 30.37
C ASP A 257 -7.00 12.32 29.92
N ILE A 258 -6.91 11.50 28.89
CA ILE A 258 -8.02 10.66 28.40
C ILE A 258 -8.31 9.56 29.43
N GLN A 259 -7.25 8.92 29.95
CA GLN A 259 -7.41 7.89 31.00
C GLN A 259 -8.04 8.46 32.28
N GLU A 260 -7.71 9.66 32.67
CA GLU A 260 -8.32 10.34 33.81
C GLU A 260 -9.82 10.59 33.57
N LYS A 261 -10.18 11.06 32.39
CA LYS A 261 -11.59 11.24 31.99
C LYS A 261 -12.36 9.91 32.00
N ILE A 262 -11.79 8.83 31.46
CA ILE A 262 -12.39 7.49 31.50
C ILE A 262 -12.57 7.03 32.97
N ASN A 263 -11.54 7.20 33.79
CA ASN A 263 -11.59 6.81 35.19
C ASN A 263 -12.66 7.62 35.98
N SER A 264 -12.84 8.90 35.68
CA SER A 264 -13.88 9.72 36.31
C SER A 264 -15.31 9.23 35.98
N MET A 265 -15.47 8.59 34.81
CA MET A 265 -16.75 8.01 34.37
C MET A 265 -16.96 6.57 34.82
N LYS A 266 -16.02 5.95 35.52
CA LYS A 266 -16.02 4.53 35.85
C LYS A 266 -17.28 4.10 36.63
N THR A 267 -17.72 4.89 37.59
CA THR A 267 -18.92 4.61 38.40
C THR A 267 -20.19 4.60 37.53
N MET A 268 -20.32 5.59 36.64
CA MET A 268 -21.46 5.71 35.73
C MET A 268 -21.46 4.57 34.72
N ARG A 269 -20.31 4.26 34.13
CA ARG A 269 -20.12 3.14 33.21
C ARG A 269 -20.53 1.80 33.84
N ASN A 270 -20.03 1.51 35.05
CA ASN A 270 -20.34 0.26 35.75
C ASN A 270 -21.83 0.16 36.09
N SER A 271 -22.44 1.26 36.52
CA SER A 271 -23.90 1.31 36.77
C SER A 271 -24.69 1.01 35.49
N PHE A 272 -24.29 1.60 34.36
CA PHE A 272 -24.95 1.37 33.08
C PHE A 272 -24.82 -0.08 32.59
N ILE A 273 -23.63 -0.66 32.69
CA ILE A 273 -23.39 -2.06 32.31
C ILE A 273 -24.23 -2.99 33.20
N ASN A 274 -24.26 -2.77 34.52
CA ASN A 274 -25.07 -3.56 35.46
C ASN A 274 -26.55 -3.53 35.09
N GLN A 275 -27.08 -2.35 34.79
CA GLN A 275 -28.50 -2.21 34.40
C GLN A 275 -28.82 -2.96 33.09
N ILE A 276 -27.90 -2.95 32.12
CA ILE A 276 -28.07 -3.71 30.88
C ILE A 276 -28.06 -5.21 31.15
N PHE A 277 -27.09 -5.68 31.96
CA PHE A 277 -26.95 -7.10 32.27
C PHE A 277 -28.19 -7.63 33.03
N GLU A 278 -28.69 -6.87 33.99
CA GLU A 278 -29.93 -7.20 34.70
C GLU A 278 -31.15 -7.22 33.79
N LYS A 279 -31.34 -6.16 32.98
CA LYS A 279 -32.53 -6.06 32.10
C LYS A 279 -32.57 -7.10 31.01
N LEU A 280 -31.41 -7.49 30.47
CA LEU A 280 -31.29 -8.46 29.39
C LEU A 280 -30.99 -9.87 29.89
N ASN A 281 -30.90 -10.07 31.20
CA ASN A 281 -30.58 -11.35 31.84
C ASN A 281 -29.31 -12.01 31.26
N LEU A 282 -28.23 -11.23 31.08
CA LEU A 282 -26.99 -11.67 30.47
C LEU A 282 -26.11 -12.40 31.51
N LYS A 283 -25.27 -13.32 31.02
CA LYS A 283 -24.33 -14.07 31.87
C LYS A 283 -23.24 -13.14 32.43
N GLU A 284 -23.05 -13.14 33.75
CA GLU A 284 -22.03 -12.34 34.45
C GLU A 284 -20.59 -12.57 33.92
N ALA A 285 -20.30 -13.78 33.43
CA ALA A 285 -18.98 -14.08 32.81
C ALA A 285 -18.59 -13.16 31.68
N ASN A 286 -19.52 -12.48 31.00
CA ASN A 286 -19.27 -11.55 29.93
C ASN A 286 -19.13 -10.09 30.39
N LYS A 287 -19.32 -9.80 31.66
CA LYS A 287 -19.36 -8.46 32.22
C LYS A 287 -17.98 -7.77 32.11
N SER A 288 -16.92 -8.48 32.47
CA SER A 288 -15.55 -7.97 32.36
C SER A 288 -15.17 -7.58 30.89
N LYS A 289 -15.64 -8.37 29.93
CA LYS A 289 -15.46 -8.04 28.53
C LYS A 289 -16.23 -6.79 28.11
N ALA A 290 -17.49 -6.67 28.55
CA ALA A 290 -18.32 -5.51 28.30
C ALA A 290 -17.72 -4.20 28.90
N GLU A 291 -17.08 -4.31 30.05
CA GLU A 291 -16.35 -3.18 30.67
C GLU A 291 -15.17 -2.72 29.83
N VAL A 292 -14.37 -3.67 29.32
CA VAL A 292 -13.24 -3.37 28.43
C VAL A 292 -13.71 -2.75 27.11
N ASP A 293 -14.74 -3.33 26.49
CA ASP A 293 -15.30 -2.83 25.24
C ASP A 293 -15.88 -1.39 25.40
N MET A 294 -16.48 -1.11 26.55
CA MET A 294 -16.97 0.24 26.88
C MET A 294 -15.83 1.22 27.11
N ASP A 295 -14.72 0.83 27.74
CA ASP A 295 -13.55 1.68 27.91
C ASP A 295 -12.92 2.04 26.56
N ILE A 296 -12.79 1.08 25.65
CA ILE A 296 -12.32 1.30 24.27
C ILE A 296 -13.25 2.26 23.53
N PHE A 297 -14.56 2.12 23.70
CA PHE A 297 -15.53 3.04 23.09
C PHE A 297 -15.38 4.46 23.64
N LEU A 298 -15.29 4.62 24.96
CA LEU A 298 -15.10 5.92 25.60
C LEU A 298 -13.78 6.58 25.19
N GLU A 299 -12.70 5.80 25.10
CA GLU A 299 -11.40 6.29 24.61
C GLU A 299 -11.51 6.88 23.21
N LYS A 300 -12.13 6.15 22.28
CA LYS A 300 -12.36 6.63 20.92
C LYS A 300 -13.24 7.88 20.90
N PHE A 301 -14.32 7.88 21.68
CA PHE A 301 -15.25 9.01 21.72
C PHE A 301 -14.57 10.30 22.25
N ILE A 302 -13.80 10.17 23.34
CA ILE A 302 -13.09 11.31 23.95
C ILE A 302 -11.95 11.80 23.06
N SER A 303 -11.29 10.91 22.31
CA SER A 303 -10.18 11.25 21.42
C SER A 303 -10.60 11.99 20.14
N ILE A 304 -11.88 11.91 19.77
CA ILE A 304 -12.44 12.56 18.56
C ILE A 304 -12.99 13.97 18.87
N ASN A 305 -13.38 14.23 20.12
CA ASN A 305 -13.97 15.47 20.60
C ASN A 305 -13.03 16.21 21.55
#